data_944d9a2a35083ee22154f47f4fd00b46
#
_entry.id   944d9a2a35083ee22154f47f4fd00b46
#
_cell.length_a   1.000
_cell.length_b   1.000
_cell.length_c   1.000
_cell.angle_alpha   90.00
_cell.angle_beta   90.00
_cell.angle_gamma   90.00
#
_symmetry.space_group_name_H-M   'P 1'
#
loop_
_entity.id
_entity.type
_entity.pdbx_description
1 polymer ?
#
loop_
_entity_poly.entity_id
_entity_poly.type
_entity_poly.pdbx_seq_one_letter_code
_entity_poly.pdbx_strand_id
1 'polypeptide(L)'
;MNFKIGKKKIGKNYKTFLVAELSGNHNQSIDRAKKLIKSAKLAGADAVKLQTYTADTITLKSNKKDFRIKGNSPWKRYKNFWKLYNKASTPLQWHKELFEYAKKIKIEIFTSPFDESAVDYLEKLKCPAYKIASPEINHIPLLEKVARTKKPIILSKGLVDLSDLR
;
A
#
# COMPACT_ATOMS: atom_id res chain seq x y z
N MET A 1 23.04 6.67 -6.18
CA MET A 1 21.90 7.56 -5.96
C MET A 1 21.53 7.49 -4.48
N ASN A 2 21.38 8.62 -3.81
CA ASN A 2 20.97 8.69 -2.41
C ASN A 2 19.68 9.48 -2.31
N PHE A 3 18.68 8.96 -1.59
CA PHE A 3 17.40 9.62 -1.37
C PHE A 3 16.89 9.36 0.05
N LYS A 4 15.72 9.89 0.39
CA LYS A 4 15.12 9.71 1.71
C LYS A 4 13.68 9.23 1.59
N ILE A 5 13.28 8.35 2.50
CA ILE A 5 11.88 8.07 2.78
C ILE A 5 11.63 8.54 4.21
N GLY A 6 10.83 9.58 4.37
CA GLY A 6 10.70 10.27 5.64
C GLY A 6 12.05 10.77 6.16
N LYS A 7 12.44 10.31 7.34
CA LYS A 7 13.72 10.66 7.96
C LYS A 7 14.88 9.70 7.62
N LYS A 8 14.58 8.56 6.97
CA LYS A 8 15.56 7.52 6.67
C LYS A 8 16.26 7.77 5.35
N LYS A 9 17.59 7.72 5.37
CA LYS A 9 18.43 7.80 4.17
C LYS A 9 18.54 6.41 3.52
N ILE A 10 18.46 6.36 2.20
CA ILE A 10 18.53 5.15 1.39
C ILE A 10 19.60 5.33 0.31
N GLY A 11 20.44 4.34 0.11
CA GLY A 11 21.51 4.35 -0.87
C GLY A 11 22.62 3.36 -0.53
N LYS A 12 23.59 3.23 -1.43
CA LYS A 12 24.67 2.21 -1.36
C LYS A 12 25.41 2.20 -0.01
N ASN A 13 25.60 3.37 0.61
CA ASN A 13 26.39 3.53 1.82
C ASN A 13 25.55 3.54 3.11
N TYR A 14 24.27 3.17 3.03
CA TYR A 14 23.39 3.11 4.20
C TYR A 14 22.95 1.67 4.46
N LYS A 15 22.55 1.40 5.70
CA LYS A 15 21.94 0.11 6.07
C LYS A 15 20.73 -0.19 5.21
N THR A 16 20.48 -1.46 4.96
CA THR A 16 19.28 -1.93 4.27
C THR A 16 18.02 -1.36 4.93
N PHE A 17 17.14 -0.79 4.11
CA PHE A 17 15.88 -0.24 4.55
C PHE A 17 14.82 -1.35 4.60
N LEU A 18 14.42 -1.74 5.80
CA LEU A 18 13.49 -2.84 6.04
C LEU A 18 12.06 -2.33 6.13
N VAL A 19 11.18 -2.86 5.29
CA VAL A 19 9.76 -2.50 5.23
C VAL A 19 8.90 -3.69 5.62
N ALA A 20 8.08 -3.54 6.65
CA ALA A 20 7.08 -4.52 7.02
C ALA A 20 5.75 -4.25 6.28
N GLU A 21 5.22 -5.26 5.59
CA GLU A 21 3.94 -5.18 4.90
C GLU A 21 2.79 -5.52 5.85
N LEU A 22 1.84 -4.60 6.02
CA LEU A 22 0.66 -4.84 6.85
C LEU A 22 -0.49 -5.49 6.08
N SER A 23 -0.66 -5.14 4.79
CA SER A 23 -1.78 -5.65 3.96
C SER A 23 -3.13 -5.59 4.70
N GLY A 24 -4.00 -6.57 4.48
CA GLY A 24 -5.29 -6.72 5.19
C GLY A 24 -5.21 -7.48 6.52
N ASN A 25 -4.00 -7.70 7.08
CA ASN A 25 -3.82 -8.53 8.29
C ASN A 25 -4.39 -7.92 9.58
N HIS A 26 -4.84 -6.67 9.52
CA HIS A 26 -5.55 -6.00 10.60
C HIS A 26 -6.95 -6.62 10.88
N ASN A 27 -7.50 -7.43 9.95
CA ASN A 27 -8.81 -8.09 10.09
C ASN A 27 -9.93 -7.15 10.54
N GLN A 28 -9.97 -5.92 9.98
CA GLN A 28 -10.96 -4.88 10.32
C GLN A 28 -10.93 -4.46 11.79
N SER A 29 -9.74 -4.44 12.41
CA SER A 29 -9.50 -3.91 13.75
C SER A 29 -8.35 -2.90 13.71
N ILE A 30 -8.64 -1.64 14.06
CA ILE A 30 -7.63 -0.58 14.13
C ILE A 30 -6.60 -0.84 15.23
N ASP A 31 -7.03 -1.41 16.35
CA ASP A 31 -6.13 -1.79 17.45
C ASP A 31 -5.16 -2.88 17.02
N ARG A 32 -5.64 -3.84 16.22
CA ARG A 32 -4.77 -4.85 15.62
C ARG A 32 -3.79 -4.24 14.62
N ALA A 33 -4.23 -3.29 13.79
CA ALA A 33 -3.34 -2.55 12.89
C ALA A 33 -2.23 -1.84 13.68
N LYS A 34 -2.56 -1.13 14.77
CA LYS A 34 -1.57 -0.49 15.66
C LYS A 34 -0.63 -1.50 16.31
N LYS A 35 -1.14 -2.65 16.77
CA LYS A 35 -0.29 -3.73 17.32
C LYS A 35 0.70 -4.24 16.27
N LEU A 36 0.27 -4.44 15.01
CA LEU A 36 1.15 -4.84 13.92
C LEU A 36 2.24 -3.80 13.64
N ILE A 37 1.89 -2.51 13.60
CA ILE A 37 2.87 -1.41 13.44
C ILE A 37 3.88 -1.42 14.60
N LYS A 38 3.43 -1.61 15.84
CA LYS A 38 4.31 -1.70 17.02
C LYS A 38 5.22 -2.92 16.93
N SER A 39 4.70 -4.08 16.56
CA SER A 39 5.48 -5.32 16.40
C SER A 39 6.53 -5.18 15.30
N ALA A 40 6.19 -4.58 14.15
CA ALA A 40 7.15 -4.28 13.09
C ALA A 40 8.30 -3.38 13.60
N LYS A 41 7.98 -2.33 14.37
CA LYS A 41 8.99 -1.47 15.01
C LYS A 41 9.90 -2.23 15.95
N LEU A 42 9.34 -3.08 16.80
CA LEU A 42 10.11 -3.88 17.77
C LEU A 42 11.00 -4.92 17.08
N ALA A 43 10.54 -5.46 15.94
CA ALA A 43 11.31 -6.37 15.10
C ALA A 43 12.42 -5.68 14.28
N GLY A 44 12.58 -4.35 14.39
CA GLY A 44 13.65 -3.60 13.73
C GLY A 44 13.29 -3.08 12.33
N ALA A 45 12.03 -3.13 11.90
CA ALA A 45 11.63 -2.53 10.64
C ALA A 45 11.81 -1.00 10.67
N ASP A 46 12.29 -0.45 9.56
CA ASP A 46 12.44 0.99 9.37
C ASP A 46 11.13 1.67 8.99
N ALA A 47 10.28 0.94 8.27
CA ALA A 47 8.97 1.41 7.84
C ALA A 47 7.92 0.30 7.86
N VAL A 48 6.67 0.71 7.86
CA VAL A 48 5.52 -0.13 7.55
C VAL A 48 4.83 0.34 6.28
N LYS A 49 4.29 -0.60 5.50
CA LYS A 49 3.52 -0.29 4.30
C LYS A 49 2.08 -0.74 4.43
N LEU A 50 1.16 0.17 4.12
CA LEU A 50 -0.26 -0.08 4.00
C LEU A 50 -0.66 -0.28 2.52
N GLN A 51 -1.94 -0.54 2.33
CA GLN A 51 -2.62 -0.50 1.03
C GLN A 51 -3.80 0.45 1.13
N THR A 52 -3.91 1.39 0.18
CA THR A 52 -4.95 2.41 0.18
C THR A 52 -5.82 2.24 -1.05
N TYR A 53 -6.96 1.59 -0.86
CA TYR A 53 -7.99 1.35 -1.87
C TYR A 53 -9.35 1.15 -1.20
N THR A 54 -10.39 1.26 -2.00
CA THR A 54 -11.72 0.74 -1.68
C THR A 54 -12.04 -0.43 -2.61
N ALA A 55 -13.03 -1.25 -2.29
CA ALA A 55 -13.43 -2.32 -3.20
C ALA A 55 -13.86 -1.78 -4.57
N ASP A 56 -14.45 -0.58 -4.60
CA ASP A 56 -14.94 0.06 -5.83
C ASP A 56 -13.81 0.65 -6.70
N THR A 57 -12.66 0.99 -6.10
CA THR A 57 -11.50 1.53 -6.86
C THR A 57 -10.57 0.44 -7.38
N ILE A 58 -10.71 -0.81 -6.94
CA ILE A 58 -9.84 -1.92 -7.33
C ILE A 58 -10.56 -2.99 -8.17
N THR A 59 -11.90 -3.09 -8.09
CA THR A 59 -12.68 -4.08 -8.83
C THR A 59 -14.13 -3.63 -9.00
N LEU A 60 -14.87 -4.32 -9.87
CA LEU A 60 -16.31 -4.08 -10.07
C LEU A 60 -17.14 -4.93 -9.11
N LYS A 61 -18.24 -4.37 -8.61
CA LYS A 61 -19.26 -5.09 -7.85
C LYS A 61 -20.09 -5.97 -8.78
N SER A 62 -19.56 -7.14 -9.12
CA SER A 62 -20.15 -8.06 -10.10
C SER A 62 -20.12 -9.51 -9.63
N ASN A 63 -21.13 -10.28 -10.05
CA ASN A 63 -21.19 -11.72 -9.87
C ASN A 63 -20.87 -12.49 -11.18
N LYS A 64 -20.44 -11.81 -12.24
CA LYS A 64 -20.01 -12.46 -13.49
C LYS A 64 -18.79 -13.34 -13.25
N LYS A 65 -18.58 -14.33 -14.12
CA LYS A 65 -17.54 -15.38 -13.98
C LYS A 65 -16.15 -14.82 -13.70
N ASP A 66 -15.78 -13.71 -14.31
CA ASP A 66 -14.43 -13.11 -14.20
C ASP A 66 -14.17 -12.41 -12.86
N PHE A 67 -15.25 -12.04 -12.15
CA PHE A 67 -15.17 -11.42 -10.83
C PHE A 67 -15.35 -12.41 -9.67
N ARG A 68 -15.54 -13.71 -9.96
CA ARG A 68 -15.67 -14.75 -8.94
C ARG A 68 -14.33 -15.32 -8.55
N ILE A 69 -14.19 -15.60 -7.26
CA ILE A 69 -13.00 -16.31 -6.75
C ILE A 69 -13.14 -17.79 -7.11
N LYS A 70 -12.20 -18.28 -7.94
CA LYS A 70 -12.20 -19.64 -8.49
C LYS A 70 -11.29 -20.57 -7.68
N GLY A 71 -11.50 -21.89 -7.87
CA GLY A 71 -10.60 -22.92 -7.38
C GLY A 71 -10.60 -23.09 -5.85
N ASN A 72 -9.51 -23.68 -5.36
CA ASN A 72 -9.28 -23.99 -3.93
C ASN A 72 -8.60 -22.81 -3.20
N SER A 73 -9.04 -21.58 -3.51
CA SER A 73 -8.51 -20.38 -2.87
C SER A 73 -8.94 -20.28 -1.39
N PRO A 74 -8.06 -19.92 -0.45
CA PRO A 74 -8.43 -19.61 0.93
C PRO A 74 -9.46 -18.48 1.05
N TRP A 75 -9.65 -17.70 -0.03
CA TRP A 75 -10.61 -16.59 -0.11
C TRP A 75 -11.97 -17.00 -0.67
N LYS A 76 -12.19 -18.27 -1.00
CA LYS A 76 -13.43 -18.81 -1.62
C LYS A 76 -14.71 -18.42 -0.85
N ARG A 77 -14.61 -18.26 0.47
CA ARG A 77 -15.73 -17.84 1.33
C ARG A 77 -16.34 -16.48 0.93
N TYR A 78 -15.57 -15.60 0.29
CA TYR A 78 -16.05 -14.27 -0.14
C TYR A 78 -16.82 -14.30 -1.45
N LYS A 79 -16.77 -15.42 -2.21
CA LYS A 79 -17.47 -15.65 -3.49
C LYS A 79 -16.98 -14.78 -4.64
N ASN A 80 -16.77 -13.47 -4.47
CA ASN A 80 -16.29 -12.55 -5.49
C ASN A 80 -15.24 -11.58 -4.94
N PHE A 81 -14.46 -10.97 -5.85
CA PHE A 81 -13.37 -10.07 -5.50
C PHE A 81 -13.85 -8.82 -4.76
N TRP A 82 -15.01 -8.25 -5.13
CA TRP A 82 -15.50 -7.06 -4.44
C TRP A 82 -15.73 -7.31 -2.93
N LYS A 83 -16.37 -8.43 -2.57
CA LYS A 83 -16.57 -8.79 -1.17
C LYS A 83 -15.25 -9.04 -0.44
N LEU A 84 -14.28 -9.67 -1.11
CA LEU A 84 -12.94 -9.89 -0.57
C LEU A 84 -12.26 -8.55 -0.29
N TYR A 85 -12.17 -7.67 -1.29
CA TYR A 85 -11.48 -6.40 -1.15
C TYR A 85 -12.18 -5.45 -0.17
N ASN A 86 -13.51 -5.45 -0.13
CA ASN A 86 -14.25 -4.69 0.89
C ASN A 86 -13.90 -5.13 2.32
N LYS A 87 -13.61 -6.43 2.53
CA LYS A 87 -13.19 -6.94 3.83
C LYS A 87 -11.69 -6.78 4.09
N ALA A 88 -10.88 -6.80 3.06
CA ALA A 88 -9.41 -6.73 3.18
C ALA A 88 -8.87 -5.30 3.18
N SER A 89 -9.60 -4.33 2.64
CA SER A 89 -9.17 -2.93 2.58
C SER A 89 -8.92 -2.33 3.95
N THR A 90 -7.92 -1.47 4.06
CA THR A 90 -7.73 -0.61 5.23
C THR A 90 -8.72 0.55 5.12
N PRO A 91 -9.68 0.71 6.06
CA PRO A 91 -10.63 1.81 6.01
C PRO A 91 -9.93 3.16 5.91
N LEU A 92 -10.34 4.02 4.96
CA LEU A 92 -9.68 5.31 4.72
C LEU A 92 -9.62 6.17 5.98
N GLN A 93 -10.68 6.19 6.77
CA GLN A 93 -10.73 6.94 8.03
C GLN A 93 -9.67 6.54 9.06
N TRP A 94 -9.09 5.33 8.95
CA TRP A 94 -8.03 4.90 9.86
C TRP A 94 -6.66 5.46 9.51
N HIS A 95 -6.43 5.82 8.26
CA HIS A 95 -5.09 6.22 7.79
C HIS A 95 -4.51 7.37 8.61
N LYS A 96 -5.30 8.41 8.89
CA LYS A 96 -4.84 9.54 9.72
C LYS A 96 -4.31 9.04 11.06
N GLU A 97 -5.11 8.25 11.77
CA GLU A 97 -4.75 7.73 13.09
C GLU A 97 -3.54 6.77 13.05
N LEU A 98 -3.44 5.93 12.00
CA LEU A 98 -2.31 5.03 11.82
C LEU A 98 -1.01 5.81 11.50
N PHE A 99 -1.09 6.88 10.70
CA PHE A 99 0.04 7.76 10.41
C PHE A 99 0.50 8.51 11.67
N GLU A 100 -0.43 9.04 12.45
CA GLU A 100 -0.14 9.69 13.72
C GLU A 100 0.49 8.71 14.73
N TYR A 101 -0.05 7.49 14.82
CA TYR A 101 0.50 6.45 15.67
C TYR A 101 1.91 6.04 15.26
N ALA A 102 2.17 5.80 13.97
CA ALA A 102 3.49 5.49 13.47
C ALA A 102 4.51 6.60 13.78
N LYS A 103 4.11 7.87 13.58
CA LYS A 103 4.91 9.05 13.96
C LYS A 103 5.23 9.07 15.46
N LYS A 104 4.23 8.80 16.32
CA LYS A 104 4.39 8.75 17.78
C LYS A 104 5.45 7.72 18.21
N ILE A 105 5.42 6.54 17.62
CA ILE A 105 6.39 5.47 17.94
C ILE A 105 7.68 5.51 17.09
N LYS A 106 7.84 6.55 16.25
CA LYS A 106 9.04 6.80 15.44
C LYS A 106 9.37 5.66 14.46
N ILE A 107 8.37 5.19 13.69
CA ILE A 107 8.54 4.33 12.53
C ILE A 107 7.98 5.05 11.31
N GLU A 108 8.65 4.92 10.16
CA GLU A 108 8.12 5.49 8.92
C GLU A 108 6.88 4.69 8.46
N ILE A 109 5.95 5.38 7.81
CA ILE A 109 4.75 4.75 7.25
C ILE A 109 4.48 5.33 5.87
N PHE A 110 4.22 4.46 4.91
CA PHE A 110 3.80 4.82 3.56
C PHE A 110 2.85 3.76 3.01
N THR A 111 2.38 3.93 1.79
CA THR A 111 1.33 3.04 1.29
C THR A 111 1.41 2.83 -0.22
N SER A 112 0.70 1.80 -0.71
CA SER A 112 0.38 1.63 -2.13
C SER A 112 -1.00 2.24 -2.39
N PRO A 113 -1.11 3.34 -3.14
CA PRO A 113 -2.38 3.78 -3.72
C PRO A 113 -2.74 2.90 -4.92
N PHE A 114 -4.03 2.73 -5.18
CA PHE A 114 -4.54 1.96 -6.30
C PHE A 114 -5.36 2.81 -7.28
N ASP A 115 -5.54 4.08 -6.96
CA ASP A 115 -6.23 5.08 -7.78
C ASP A 115 -5.74 6.49 -7.45
N GLU A 116 -6.08 7.47 -8.31
CA GLU A 116 -5.60 8.86 -8.19
C GLU A 116 -6.20 9.57 -6.97
N SER A 117 -7.44 9.23 -6.58
CA SER A 117 -8.08 9.84 -5.40
C SER A 117 -7.40 9.43 -4.10
N ALA A 118 -6.86 8.20 -4.05
CA ALA A 118 -6.03 7.73 -2.95
C ALA A 118 -4.76 8.57 -2.81
N VAL A 119 -4.13 8.97 -3.93
CA VAL A 119 -2.94 9.86 -3.90
C VAL A 119 -3.31 11.22 -3.30
N ASP A 120 -4.41 11.85 -3.75
CA ASP A 120 -4.86 13.13 -3.20
C ASP A 120 -5.14 13.08 -1.70
N TYR A 121 -5.73 11.98 -1.26
CA TYR A 121 -5.96 11.74 0.17
C TYR A 121 -4.65 11.60 0.95
N LEU A 122 -3.71 10.82 0.43
CA LEU A 122 -2.42 10.57 1.06
C LEU A 122 -1.50 11.78 1.10
N GLU A 123 -1.61 12.70 0.12
CA GLU A 123 -0.90 13.97 0.15
C GLU A 123 -1.33 14.84 1.35
N LYS A 124 -2.63 14.85 1.69
CA LYS A 124 -3.14 15.53 2.90
C LYS A 124 -2.55 14.93 4.19
N LEU A 125 -2.21 13.65 4.18
CA LEU A 125 -1.56 12.96 5.31
C LEU A 125 -0.03 13.08 5.30
N LYS A 126 0.54 13.77 4.30
CA LYS A 126 2.00 13.94 4.11
C LYS A 126 2.72 12.60 3.97
N CYS A 127 2.13 11.65 3.21
CA CYS A 127 2.74 10.36 2.92
C CYS A 127 4.16 10.58 2.36
N PRO A 128 5.21 9.95 2.93
CA PRO A 128 6.61 10.27 2.57
C PRO A 128 7.09 9.60 1.29
N ALA A 129 6.41 8.57 0.81
CA ALA A 129 6.76 7.80 -0.38
C ALA A 129 5.56 7.00 -0.88
N TYR A 130 5.61 6.54 -2.12
CA TYR A 130 4.57 5.73 -2.73
C TYR A 130 5.11 4.39 -3.23
N LYS A 131 4.31 3.34 -3.10
CA LYS A 131 4.58 2.05 -3.71
C LYS A 131 3.57 1.79 -4.82
N ILE A 132 4.05 1.63 -6.04
CA ILE A 132 3.22 1.16 -7.16
C ILE A 132 3.30 -0.36 -7.20
N ALA A 133 2.19 -1.01 -6.98
CA ALA A 133 2.11 -2.46 -7.00
C ALA A 133 2.18 -2.99 -8.44
N SER A 134 2.47 -4.28 -8.60
CA SER A 134 2.72 -4.86 -9.92
C SER A 134 1.53 -4.73 -10.89
N PRO A 135 0.27 -4.92 -10.45
CA PRO A 135 -0.88 -4.74 -11.33
C PRO A 135 -1.08 -3.30 -11.81
N GLU A 136 -0.60 -2.31 -11.07
CA GLU A 136 -0.78 -0.88 -11.37
C GLU A 136 0.37 -0.28 -12.19
N ILE A 137 1.38 -1.09 -12.58
CA ILE A 137 2.57 -0.57 -13.28
C ILE A 137 2.25 0.01 -14.67
N ASN A 138 1.17 -0.39 -15.29
CA ASN A 138 0.67 0.13 -16.56
C ASN A 138 -0.53 1.08 -16.41
N HIS A 139 -0.91 1.44 -15.18
CA HIS A 139 -1.94 2.43 -14.92
C HIS A 139 -1.35 3.85 -15.03
N ILE A 140 -1.19 4.33 -16.27
CA ILE A 140 -0.50 5.59 -16.57
C ILE A 140 -1.06 6.79 -15.79
N PRO A 141 -2.39 7.01 -15.67
CA PRO A 141 -2.91 8.13 -14.88
C PRO A 141 -2.44 8.12 -13.41
N LEU A 142 -2.42 6.94 -12.78
CA LEU A 142 -1.90 6.80 -11.42
C LEU A 142 -0.40 7.09 -11.34
N LEU A 143 0.38 6.58 -12.30
CA LEU A 143 1.83 6.83 -12.36
C LEU A 143 2.14 8.31 -12.51
N GLU A 144 1.47 9.01 -13.43
CA GLU A 144 1.61 10.46 -13.61
C GLU A 144 1.23 11.23 -12.35
N LYS A 145 0.11 10.86 -11.71
CA LYS A 145 -0.35 11.49 -10.47
C LYS A 145 0.69 11.35 -9.36
N VAL A 146 1.22 10.14 -9.17
CA VAL A 146 2.25 9.89 -8.17
C VAL A 146 3.56 10.61 -8.53
N ALA A 147 3.98 10.62 -9.79
CA ALA A 147 5.20 11.30 -10.24
C ALA A 147 5.15 12.81 -9.98
N ARG A 148 3.99 13.43 -10.15
CA ARG A 148 3.78 14.87 -9.87
C ARG A 148 3.99 15.24 -8.39
N THR A 149 3.92 14.28 -7.47
CA THR A 149 4.23 14.52 -6.05
C THR A 149 5.72 14.76 -5.79
N LYS A 150 6.59 14.38 -6.73
CA LYS A 150 8.06 14.45 -6.62
C LYS A 150 8.64 13.70 -5.43
N LYS A 151 7.89 12.77 -4.87
CA LYS A 151 8.30 11.92 -3.75
C LYS A 151 8.94 10.62 -4.24
N PRO A 152 9.72 9.92 -3.40
CA PRO A 152 10.26 8.62 -3.74
C PRO A 152 9.17 7.62 -4.12
N ILE A 153 9.42 6.87 -5.18
CA ILE A 153 8.52 5.84 -5.70
C ILE A 153 9.25 4.51 -5.67
N ILE A 154 8.58 3.49 -5.16
CA ILE A 154 9.02 2.09 -5.21
C ILE A 154 8.13 1.39 -6.23
N LEU A 155 8.70 0.89 -7.32
CA LEU A 155 7.97 0.20 -8.39
C LEU A 155 8.18 -1.31 -8.31
N SER A 156 7.09 -2.08 -8.40
CA SER A 156 7.14 -3.50 -8.72
C SER A 156 6.94 -3.71 -10.22
N LYS A 157 7.73 -4.60 -10.82
CA LYS A 157 7.76 -4.84 -12.28
C LYS A 157 7.44 -6.30 -12.65
N GLY A 158 6.64 -6.99 -11.84
CA GLY A 158 6.38 -8.43 -12.04
C GLY A 158 5.40 -8.74 -13.18
N LEU A 159 4.65 -7.77 -13.69
CA LEU A 159 3.61 -7.96 -14.72
C LEU A 159 3.87 -7.14 -16.00
N VAL A 160 5.11 -6.74 -16.24
CA VAL A 160 5.51 -5.97 -17.43
C VAL A 160 6.85 -6.46 -17.95
N ASP A 161 7.08 -6.25 -19.24
CA ASP A 161 8.35 -6.52 -19.89
C ASP A 161 9.34 -5.36 -19.71
N LEU A 162 10.63 -5.58 -20.01
CA LEU A 162 11.64 -4.54 -19.90
C LEU A 162 11.40 -3.37 -20.88
N SER A 163 10.74 -3.62 -22.01
CA SER A 163 10.33 -2.59 -22.96
C SER A 163 9.34 -1.60 -22.37
N ASP A 164 8.44 -2.06 -21.50
CA ASP A 164 7.41 -1.22 -20.86
C ASP A 164 7.99 -0.29 -19.78
N LEU A 165 9.25 -0.53 -19.37
CA LEU A 165 9.93 0.25 -18.33
C LEU A 165 10.88 1.31 -18.89
N ARG A 166 10.96 1.46 -20.22
CA ARG A 166 11.79 2.43 -20.95
C ARG A 166 10.98 3.61 -21.42
#